data_63f0c4d349168ed5b0e9a42a5286c350
#
_entry.id   63f0c4d349168ed5b0e9a42a5286c350
#
_cell.length_a   1.000
_cell.length_b   1.000
_cell.length_c   1.000
_cell.angle_alpha   90.00
_cell.angle_beta   90.00
_cell.angle_gamma   90.00
#
_symmetry.space_group_name_H-M   'P 1'
#
loop_
_entity.id
_entity.type
_entity.pdbx_description
1 polymer ?
#
loop_
_entity_poly.entity_id
_entity_poly.type
_entity_poly.pdbx_seq_one_letter_code
_entity_poly.pdbx_strand_id
1 'polypeptide(L)'
;RYIRPEVPAVDLPPYKGEYKNQDIPDTLDLAHRAALAIHTITECTNPEYDHEVYINAYFNRNPPVMNHSYHDYNGYHPKIMEALPLLRLASGSTQNLEAEHIMLRAMLKMMGDDGLYYMPIKGRPWALFDDWGSFLANANPPEDAAHIAAMWPSGRALLALEAYSAA
;
A
#
# COMPACT_ATOMS: atom_id res chain seq x y z
N ARG A 1 21.20 -16.03 16.23
CA ARG A 1 21.67 -16.30 14.87
C ARG A 1 20.51 -16.88 14.10
N TYR A 2 20.00 -16.14 13.10
CA TYR A 2 18.76 -16.50 12.40
C TYR A 2 18.99 -17.36 11.14
N ILE A 3 20.24 -17.49 10.73
CA ILE A 3 20.61 -18.32 9.58
C ILE A 3 20.92 -19.73 10.08
N ARG A 4 20.20 -20.72 9.56
CA ARG A 4 20.45 -22.12 9.86
C ARG A 4 21.69 -22.57 9.11
N PRO A 5 22.73 -23.05 9.80
CA PRO A 5 23.93 -23.52 9.12
C PRO A 5 23.72 -24.82 8.32
N GLU A 6 22.60 -25.51 8.61
CA GLU A 6 22.25 -26.78 7.97
C GLU A 6 21.42 -26.65 6.69
N VAL A 7 21.04 -25.42 6.29
CA VAL A 7 20.34 -25.23 5.02
C VAL A 7 21.34 -25.46 3.89
N PRO A 8 21.19 -26.51 3.09
CA PRO A 8 22.11 -26.77 1.99
C PRO A 8 22.03 -25.64 0.97
N ALA A 9 23.17 -25.32 0.37
CA ALA A 9 23.20 -24.43 -0.77
C ALA A 9 22.35 -25.02 -1.89
N VAL A 10 21.39 -24.26 -2.39
CA VAL A 10 20.61 -24.68 -3.56
C VAL A 10 21.40 -24.28 -4.79
N ASP A 11 21.97 -25.25 -5.45
CA ASP A 11 22.60 -25.07 -6.75
C ASP A 11 21.48 -24.97 -7.81
N LEU A 12 21.12 -23.78 -8.19
CA LEU A 12 20.11 -23.55 -9.22
C LEU A 12 20.76 -23.79 -10.59
N PRO A 13 20.16 -24.66 -11.44
CA PRO A 13 20.66 -24.81 -12.78
C PRO A 13 20.63 -23.48 -13.52
N PRO A 14 21.61 -23.21 -14.40
CA PRO A 14 21.63 -21.99 -15.19
C PRO A 14 20.34 -21.87 -16.02
N TYR A 15 19.81 -20.67 -16.10
CA TYR A 15 18.65 -20.37 -16.93
C TYR A 15 18.92 -20.77 -18.39
N LYS A 16 18.05 -21.59 -18.97
CA LYS A 16 18.17 -22.12 -20.34
C LYS A 16 17.28 -21.38 -21.35
N GLY A 17 16.66 -20.29 -20.97
CA GLY A 17 15.84 -19.48 -21.89
C GLY A 17 16.68 -18.63 -22.84
N GLU A 18 16.08 -18.20 -23.92
CA GLU A 18 16.66 -17.18 -24.80
C GLU A 18 16.75 -15.86 -24.05
N TYR A 19 17.98 -15.39 -23.78
CA TYR A 19 18.20 -14.14 -23.09
C TYR A 19 18.45 -13.04 -24.15
N LYS A 20 17.48 -12.12 -24.28
CA LYS A 20 17.60 -11.00 -25.21
C LYS A 20 18.31 -9.84 -24.53
N ASN A 21 19.62 -9.93 -24.43
CA ASN A 21 20.47 -8.87 -23.84
C ASN A 21 20.32 -7.49 -24.48
N GLN A 22 19.79 -7.42 -25.68
CA GLN A 22 19.61 -6.16 -26.41
C GLN A 22 18.45 -5.33 -25.86
N ASP A 23 17.46 -5.97 -25.23
CA ASP A 23 16.23 -5.35 -24.80
C ASP A 23 16.17 -5.18 -23.24
N ILE A 24 17.15 -5.73 -22.54
CA ILE A 24 17.19 -5.71 -21.05
C ILE A 24 18.51 -5.05 -20.64
N PRO A 25 18.46 -3.96 -19.86
CA PRO A 25 19.67 -3.34 -19.33
C PRO A 25 20.48 -4.35 -18.51
N ASP A 26 21.79 -4.29 -18.58
CA ASP A 26 22.69 -5.13 -17.79
C ASP A 26 22.53 -4.92 -16.28
N THR A 27 21.99 -3.76 -15.91
CA THR A 27 21.69 -3.40 -14.52
C THR A 27 20.23 -2.97 -14.36
N LEU A 28 19.63 -3.32 -13.23
CA LEU A 28 18.29 -2.86 -12.89
C LEU A 28 18.33 -1.36 -12.55
N ASP A 29 17.67 -0.53 -13.33
CA ASP A 29 17.47 0.89 -13.02
C ASP A 29 16.42 1.04 -11.91
N LEU A 30 16.90 1.13 -10.68
CA LEU A 30 16.05 1.26 -9.50
C LEU A 30 15.33 2.62 -9.45
N ALA A 31 15.95 3.69 -9.95
CA ALA A 31 15.32 5.01 -10.01
C ALA A 31 14.12 5.00 -10.95
N HIS A 32 14.26 4.40 -12.13
CA HIS A 32 13.15 4.23 -13.06
C HIS A 32 12.02 3.36 -12.46
N ARG A 33 12.38 2.25 -11.80
CA ARG A 33 11.39 1.37 -11.14
C ARG A 33 10.65 2.08 -10.01
N ALA A 34 11.36 2.88 -9.22
CA ALA A 34 10.76 3.70 -8.17
C ALA A 34 9.79 4.74 -8.74
N ALA A 35 10.14 5.41 -9.83
CA ALA A 35 9.26 6.36 -10.51
C ALA A 35 7.98 5.69 -11.05
N LEU A 36 8.09 4.49 -11.64
CA LEU A 36 6.93 3.70 -12.08
C LEU A 36 6.04 3.27 -10.91
N ALA A 37 6.64 2.92 -9.76
CA ALA A 37 5.87 2.58 -8.57
C ALA A 37 5.10 3.80 -8.04
N ILE A 38 5.71 4.99 -7.99
CA ILE A 38 5.01 6.24 -7.64
C ILE A 38 3.82 6.47 -8.57
N HIS A 39 4.03 6.36 -9.89
CA HIS A 39 2.96 6.51 -10.87
C HIS A 39 1.78 5.58 -10.54
N THR A 40 2.04 4.29 -10.39
CA THR A 40 0.99 3.30 -10.12
C THR A 40 0.25 3.59 -8.82
N ILE A 41 0.97 3.85 -7.74
CA ILE A 41 0.38 4.07 -6.41
C ILE A 41 -0.46 5.34 -6.36
N THR A 42 -0.09 6.37 -7.09
CA THR A 42 -0.79 7.67 -7.04
C THR A 42 -1.87 7.82 -8.10
N GLU A 43 -1.85 7.03 -9.17
CA GLU A 43 -2.89 7.03 -10.21
C GLU A 43 -4.03 6.04 -9.94
N CYS A 44 -3.70 4.87 -9.35
CA CYS A 44 -4.72 3.86 -9.02
C CYS A 44 -5.44 4.19 -7.72
N THR A 45 -6.00 5.40 -7.64
CA THR A 45 -6.65 5.93 -6.44
C THR A 45 -8.02 6.51 -6.75
N ASN A 46 -8.84 6.71 -5.71
CA ASN A 46 -10.13 7.35 -5.82
C ASN A 46 -10.08 8.79 -5.24
N PRO A 47 -10.09 9.84 -6.07
CA PRO A 47 -10.05 11.21 -5.60
C PRO A 47 -11.23 11.62 -4.70
N GLU A 48 -12.39 10.96 -4.84
CA GLU A 48 -13.57 11.23 -4.02
C GLU A 48 -13.41 10.77 -2.56
N TYR A 49 -12.42 9.89 -2.32
CA TYR A 49 -12.12 9.30 -1.01
C TYR A 49 -10.68 9.59 -0.55
N ASP A 50 -10.25 10.84 -0.65
CA ASP A 50 -8.91 11.28 -0.24
C ASP A 50 -7.77 10.49 -0.92
N HIS A 51 -7.94 10.11 -2.18
CA HIS A 51 -7.03 9.24 -2.93
C HIS A 51 -6.82 7.87 -2.28
N GLU A 52 -7.87 7.30 -1.68
CA GLU A 52 -7.86 5.91 -1.25
C GLU A 52 -7.53 5.00 -2.42
N VAL A 53 -6.57 4.09 -2.24
CA VAL A 53 -6.10 3.23 -3.34
C VAL A 53 -7.10 2.15 -3.69
N TYR A 54 -7.16 1.80 -4.97
CA TYR A 54 -7.86 0.60 -5.41
C TYR A 54 -6.93 -0.61 -5.29
N ILE A 55 -7.38 -1.64 -4.59
CA ILE A 55 -6.58 -2.85 -4.36
C ILE A 55 -6.82 -3.90 -5.44
N ASN A 56 -8.04 -3.94 -5.99
CA ASN A 56 -8.42 -4.95 -6.97
C ASN A 56 -8.68 -4.30 -8.34
N ALA A 57 -8.10 -4.89 -9.40
CA ALA A 57 -8.38 -4.55 -10.78
C ALA A 57 -8.89 -5.79 -11.53
N TYR A 58 -10.08 -5.69 -12.10
CA TYR A 58 -10.74 -6.77 -12.82
C TYR A 58 -10.70 -6.52 -14.33
N PHE A 59 -9.66 -7.04 -14.97
CA PHE A 59 -9.48 -6.94 -16.43
C PHE A 59 -10.38 -7.90 -17.22
N ASN A 60 -10.99 -8.88 -16.57
CA ASN A 60 -11.93 -9.82 -17.15
C ASN A 60 -13.36 -9.26 -17.29
N ARG A 61 -13.57 -8.00 -16.95
CA ARG A 61 -14.83 -7.27 -17.13
C ARG A 61 -14.74 -6.31 -18.32
N ASN A 62 -15.87 -5.98 -18.91
CA ASN A 62 -15.96 -5.00 -19.99
C ASN A 62 -17.02 -3.94 -19.65
N PRO A 63 -16.63 -2.67 -19.33
CA PRO A 63 -15.25 -2.22 -19.21
C PRO A 63 -14.53 -2.82 -18.00
N PRO A 64 -13.19 -2.80 -17.95
CA PRO A 64 -12.42 -3.13 -16.75
C PRO A 64 -12.80 -2.23 -15.57
N VAL A 65 -12.80 -2.77 -14.38
CA VAL A 65 -13.16 -2.02 -13.17
C VAL A 65 -12.10 -2.17 -12.09
N MET A 66 -11.92 -1.12 -11.30
CA MET A 66 -11.14 -1.14 -10.06
C MET A 66 -12.08 -1.06 -8.87
N ASN A 67 -11.81 -1.82 -7.84
CA ASN A 67 -12.62 -1.86 -6.63
C ASN A 67 -11.79 -1.60 -5.38
N HIS A 68 -12.42 -0.94 -4.43
CA HIS A 68 -11.96 -0.87 -3.07
C HIS A 68 -12.10 -2.21 -2.36
N SER A 69 -11.36 -2.36 -1.26
CA SER A 69 -11.37 -3.52 -0.39
C SER A 69 -11.24 -3.07 1.06
N TYR A 70 -11.68 -3.91 1.98
CA TYR A 70 -11.45 -3.76 3.41
C TYR A 70 -10.00 -3.43 3.78
N HIS A 71 -9.06 -3.89 2.98
CA HIS A 71 -7.63 -3.69 3.23
C HIS A 71 -7.09 -2.31 2.86
N ASP A 72 -7.85 -1.46 2.18
CA ASP A 72 -7.36 -0.19 1.67
C ASP A 72 -6.75 0.68 2.79
N TYR A 73 -7.54 1.08 3.78
CA TYR A 73 -7.02 1.81 4.95
C TYR A 73 -6.43 0.90 6.02
N ASN A 74 -7.00 -0.28 6.21
CA ASN A 74 -6.55 -1.20 7.25
C ASN A 74 -5.16 -1.78 7.01
N GLY A 75 -4.74 -1.92 5.76
CA GLY A 75 -3.48 -2.59 5.47
C GLY A 75 -2.55 -1.86 4.53
N TYR A 76 -3.08 -1.31 3.46
CA TYR A 76 -2.26 -0.81 2.37
C TYR A 76 -1.94 0.65 2.50
N HIS A 77 -2.86 1.49 2.95
CA HIS A 77 -2.62 2.93 3.03
C HIS A 77 -1.37 3.28 3.84
N PRO A 78 -1.16 2.82 5.08
CA PRO A 78 0.06 3.11 5.82
C PRO A 78 1.33 2.56 5.17
N LYS A 79 1.26 1.41 4.49
CA LYS A 79 2.42 0.85 3.75
C LYS A 79 2.80 1.71 2.55
N ILE A 80 1.79 2.21 1.84
CA ILE A 80 1.98 3.11 0.71
C ILE A 80 2.61 4.42 1.18
N MET A 81 2.10 4.96 2.29
CA MET A 81 2.65 6.18 2.88
C MET A 81 4.09 6.00 3.40
N GLU A 82 4.46 4.81 3.87
CA GLU A 82 5.85 4.47 4.19
C GLU A 82 6.73 4.41 2.93
N ALA A 83 6.20 3.85 1.84
CA ALA A 83 6.96 3.64 0.61
C ALA A 83 7.20 4.92 -0.20
N LEU A 84 6.21 5.83 -0.27
CA LEU A 84 6.26 7.00 -1.15
C LEU A 84 7.47 7.90 -0.92
N PRO A 85 7.81 8.37 0.30
CA PRO A 85 8.99 9.21 0.51
C PRO A 85 10.29 8.49 0.13
N LEU A 86 10.39 7.19 0.40
CA LEU A 86 11.56 6.38 0.03
C LEU A 86 11.69 6.22 -1.50
N LEU A 87 10.57 6.02 -2.19
CA LEU A 87 10.54 5.95 -3.66
C LEU A 87 10.92 7.29 -4.29
N ARG A 88 10.52 8.40 -3.67
CA ARG A 88 10.91 9.74 -4.13
C ARG A 88 12.40 9.99 -3.95
N LEU A 89 12.95 9.62 -2.80
CA LEU A 89 14.40 9.71 -2.58
C LEU A 89 15.18 8.88 -3.62
N ALA A 90 14.69 7.67 -3.93
CA ALA A 90 15.35 6.78 -4.87
C ALA A 90 15.25 7.26 -6.33
N SER A 91 14.17 7.94 -6.71
CA SER A 91 13.90 8.32 -8.11
C SER A 91 14.11 9.79 -8.42
N GLY A 92 14.04 10.67 -7.42
CA GLY A 92 13.94 12.11 -7.63
C GLY A 92 12.61 12.57 -8.26
N SER A 93 11.63 11.68 -8.43
CA SER A 93 10.36 11.98 -9.09
C SER A 93 9.48 12.90 -8.24
N THR A 94 8.89 13.90 -8.89
CA THR A 94 7.89 14.81 -8.29
C THR A 94 6.48 14.57 -8.81
N GLN A 95 6.27 13.47 -9.55
CA GLN A 95 4.98 13.13 -10.13
C GLN A 95 3.90 12.95 -9.05
N ASN A 96 2.73 13.56 -9.26
CA ASN A 96 1.54 13.39 -8.41
C ASN A 96 1.75 13.70 -6.91
N LEU A 97 2.61 14.65 -6.58
CA LEU A 97 2.83 15.10 -5.20
C LEU A 97 1.54 15.55 -4.51
N GLU A 98 0.59 16.15 -5.26
CA GLU A 98 -0.67 16.59 -4.69
C GLU A 98 -1.50 15.42 -4.15
N ALA A 99 -1.60 14.34 -4.91
CA ALA A 99 -2.29 13.12 -4.47
C ALA A 99 -1.64 12.56 -3.19
N GLU A 100 -0.31 12.47 -3.15
CA GLU A 100 0.43 12.04 -1.96
C GLU A 100 0.17 12.94 -0.75
N HIS A 101 0.15 14.25 -0.93
CA HIS A 101 -0.16 15.19 0.16
C HIS A 101 -1.59 15.02 0.69
N ILE A 102 -2.55 14.71 -0.17
CA ILE A 102 -3.92 14.41 0.24
C ILE A 102 -3.95 13.09 1.04
N MET A 103 -3.29 12.05 0.55
CA MET A 103 -3.17 10.76 1.22
C MET A 103 -2.49 10.88 2.59
N LEU A 104 -1.42 11.68 2.70
CA LEU A 104 -0.74 11.93 3.97
C LEU A 104 -1.65 12.66 4.96
N ARG A 105 -2.36 13.69 4.51
CA ARG A 105 -3.35 14.38 5.36
C ARG A 105 -4.46 13.45 5.82
N ALA A 106 -4.93 12.55 4.95
CA ALA A 106 -5.91 11.54 5.33
C ALA A 106 -5.36 10.62 6.42
N MET A 107 -4.12 10.14 6.28
CA MET A 107 -3.46 9.32 7.29
C MET A 107 -3.35 10.07 8.63
N LEU A 108 -2.93 11.33 8.62
CA LEU A 108 -2.81 12.13 9.84
C LEU A 108 -4.16 12.36 10.53
N LYS A 109 -5.24 12.55 9.76
CA LYS A 109 -6.61 12.67 10.31
C LYS A 109 -7.07 11.36 10.99
N MET A 110 -6.54 10.21 10.57
CA MET A 110 -6.87 8.90 11.13
C MET A 110 -6.04 8.54 12.36
N MET A 111 -5.07 9.40 12.75
CA MET A 111 -4.34 9.23 14.01
C MET A 111 -5.16 9.82 15.15
N GLY A 112 -5.54 8.97 16.11
CA GLY A 112 -6.24 9.41 17.33
C GLY A 112 -5.30 10.02 18.37
N ASP A 113 -5.86 10.79 19.29
CA ASP A 113 -5.14 11.37 20.41
C ASP A 113 -4.52 10.32 21.35
N ASP A 114 -5.04 9.09 21.28
CA ASP A 114 -4.52 7.92 21.98
C ASP A 114 -3.33 7.25 21.27
N GLY A 115 -2.92 7.79 20.11
CA GLY A 115 -1.81 7.28 19.31
C GLY A 115 -2.16 6.07 18.43
N LEU A 116 -3.43 5.68 18.36
CA LEU A 116 -3.88 4.60 17.46
C LEU A 116 -4.24 5.15 16.09
N TYR A 117 -4.07 4.32 15.08
CA TYR A 117 -4.54 4.58 13.73
C TYR A 117 -5.93 4.00 13.55
N TYR A 118 -6.84 4.82 13.05
CA TYR A 118 -8.24 4.49 12.89
C TYR A 118 -8.61 4.34 11.42
N MET A 119 -9.30 3.24 11.10
CA MET A 119 -9.85 3.01 9.78
C MET A 119 -11.22 3.71 9.67
N PRO A 120 -11.45 4.58 8.66
CA PRO A 120 -12.76 5.20 8.45
C PRO A 120 -13.74 4.17 7.88
N ILE A 121 -14.95 4.12 8.46
CA ILE A 121 -16.02 3.22 8.01
C ILE A 121 -17.13 4.00 7.34
N LYS A 122 -17.46 5.16 7.87
CA LYS A 122 -18.57 5.96 7.38
C LYS A 122 -18.39 6.33 5.91
N GLY A 123 -19.39 6.01 5.11
CA GLY A 123 -19.36 6.24 3.66
C GLY A 123 -18.54 5.23 2.86
N ARG A 124 -17.97 4.22 3.51
CA ARG A 124 -17.13 3.19 2.88
C ARG A 124 -17.74 1.81 3.09
N PRO A 125 -18.72 1.41 2.27
CA PRO A 125 -19.38 0.10 2.43
C PRO A 125 -18.42 -1.08 2.33
N TRP A 126 -17.30 -0.92 1.61
CA TRP A 126 -16.26 -1.93 1.49
C TRP A 126 -15.42 -2.10 2.75
N ALA A 127 -15.37 -1.12 3.64
CA ALA A 127 -14.56 -1.17 4.86
C ALA A 127 -15.01 -2.23 5.86
N LEU A 128 -16.24 -2.71 5.75
CA LEU A 128 -16.83 -3.73 6.64
C LEU A 128 -16.82 -5.14 6.00
N PHE A 129 -16.47 -5.25 4.72
CA PHE A 129 -16.42 -6.53 4.03
C PHE A 129 -15.04 -7.17 4.18
N ASP A 130 -15.04 -8.30 4.85
CA ASP A 130 -13.93 -9.24 4.86
C ASP A 130 -14.23 -10.33 3.84
N ASP A 131 -13.45 -10.39 2.75
CA ASP A 131 -13.50 -11.51 1.80
C ASP A 131 -13.14 -12.86 2.49
N TRP A 132 -12.59 -12.79 3.68
CA TRP A 132 -12.20 -13.95 4.48
C TRP A 132 -13.25 -14.34 5.53
N GLY A 133 -14.39 -13.66 5.54
CA GLY A 133 -15.62 -14.07 6.22
C GLY A 133 -15.59 -14.15 7.74
N SER A 134 -14.50 -13.75 8.41
CA SER A 134 -14.38 -14.09 9.82
C SER A 134 -13.96 -12.97 10.77
N PHE A 135 -13.21 -12.00 10.35
CA PHE A 135 -12.58 -11.11 11.33
C PHE A 135 -13.50 -10.00 11.83
N LEU A 136 -14.33 -9.44 10.96
CA LEU A 136 -15.28 -8.38 11.34
C LEU A 136 -16.72 -8.86 11.51
N ALA A 137 -17.07 -10.04 10.99
CA ALA A 137 -18.40 -10.61 11.18
C ALA A 137 -18.74 -10.84 12.67
N ASN A 138 -17.74 -10.93 13.54
CA ASN A 138 -17.90 -11.04 14.98
C ASN A 138 -17.74 -9.72 15.74
N ALA A 139 -17.24 -8.67 15.09
CA ALA A 139 -17.19 -7.33 15.63
C ALA A 139 -18.37 -6.56 15.05
N ASN A 140 -19.56 -6.72 15.60
CA ASN A 140 -20.68 -5.83 15.30
C ASN A 140 -20.29 -4.42 15.75
N PRO A 141 -19.64 -3.59 14.89
CA PRO A 141 -19.43 -2.21 15.27
C PRO A 141 -20.81 -1.61 15.49
N PRO A 142 -20.98 -0.76 16.49
CA PRO A 142 -22.20 0.00 16.63
C PRO A 142 -22.56 0.66 15.29
N GLU A 143 -23.85 0.71 14.94
CA GLU A 143 -24.31 1.29 13.66
C GLU A 143 -23.84 2.73 13.46
N ASP A 144 -23.50 3.44 14.54
CA ASP A 144 -22.96 4.80 14.56
C ASP A 144 -21.42 4.87 14.59
N ALA A 145 -20.71 3.72 14.62
CA ALA A 145 -19.27 3.72 14.61
C ALA A 145 -18.73 4.37 13.31
N ALA A 146 -18.01 5.46 13.48
CA ALA A 146 -17.37 6.16 12.35
C ALA A 146 -16.01 5.56 11.98
N HIS A 147 -15.36 4.89 12.94
CA HIS A 147 -13.99 4.41 12.81
C HIS A 147 -13.75 3.15 13.62
N ILE A 148 -12.81 2.33 13.15
CA ILE A 148 -12.30 1.16 13.87
C ILE A 148 -10.81 1.32 14.10
N ALA A 149 -10.34 1.22 15.34
CA ALA A 149 -8.92 1.17 15.64
C ALA A 149 -8.31 -0.15 15.19
N ALA A 150 -7.20 -0.07 14.47
CA ALA A 150 -6.48 -1.24 13.99
C ALA A 150 -5.04 -1.24 14.49
N MET A 151 -4.67 -2.23 15.32
CA MET A 151 -3.36 -2.28 15.98
C MET A 151 -2.21 -2.47 14.99
N TRP A 152 -2.39 -3.35 14.01
CA TRP A 152 -1.36 -3.62 13.02
C TRP A 152 -1.07 -2.40 12.10
N PRO A 153 -2.07 -1.71 11.54
CA PRO A 153 -1.84 -0.47 10.80
C PRO A 153 -1.24 0.65 11.63
N SER A 154 -1.49 0.70 12.94
CA SER A 154 -0.89 1.71 13.83
C SER A 154 0.65 1.64 13.81
N GLY A 155 1.22 0.44 13.87
CA GLY A 155 2.66 0.26 13.74
C GLY A 155 3.20 0.70 12.37
N ARG A 156 2.46 0.45 11.30
CA ARG A 156 2.83 0.90 9.95
C ARG A 156 2.71 2.41 9.77
N ALA A 157 1.70 3.03 10.37
CA ALA A 157 1.55 4.49 10.34
C ALA A 157 2.74 5.18 11.02
N LEU A 158 3.26 4.64 12.12
CA LEU A 158 4.47 5.16 12.77
C LEU A 158 5.69 5.09 11.85
N LEU A 159 5.90 3.97 11.15
CA LEU A 159 6.99 3.84 10.17
C LEU A 159 6.84 4.82 9.00
N ALA A 160 5.61 5.05 8.54
CA ALA A 160 5.36 6.06 7.52
C ALA A 160 5.72 7.48 8.00
N LEU A 161 5.32 7.85 9.22
CA LEU A 161 5.66 9.14 9.81
C LEU A 161 7.18 9.32 9.97
N GLU A 162 7.89 8.26 10.38
CA GLU A 162 9.34 8.27 10.43
C GLU A 162 9.94 8.51 9.04
N ALA A 163 9.48 7.80 8.02
CA ALA A 163 9.97 7.97 6.65
C ALA A 163 9.77 9.40 6.13
N TYR A 164 8.62 10.03 6.39
CA TYR A 164 8.37 11.43 6.04
C TYR A 164 9.21 12.42 6.86
N SER A 165 9.53 12.09 8.11
CA SER A 165 10.38 12.94 8.95
C SER A 165 11.84 12.90 8.52
N ALA A 166 12.27 11.81 7.89
CA ALA A 166 13.65 11.59 7.47
C ALA A 166 13.92 12.06 6.03
N ALA A 167 12.89 12.21 5.20
CA ALA A 167 12.99 12.62 3.79
C ALA A 167 13.01 14.14 3.64
#